data_a2e54acf40fbdec8e23c5fc52790a279
#
_entry.id   a2e54acf40fbdec8e23c5fc52790a279
#
_cell.length_a   1.000
_cell.length_b   1.000
_cell.length_c   1.000
_cell.angle_alpha   90.00
_cell.angle_beta   90.00
_cell.angle_gamma   90.00
#
_symmetry.space_group_name_H-M   'P 1'
#
loop_
_entity.id
_entity.type
_entity.pdbx_description
1 polymer ?
#
loop_
_entity_poly.entity_id
_entity_poly.type
_entity_poly.pdbx_seq_one_letter_code
_entity_poly.pdbx_strand_id
1 'polypeptide(L)'
;SRDSSLSKEKVVELENFLKKNEVVIDFSSGSIFSPSNVSSTIKSRIKDIGSRNTNLLIEKISQHCEDLDLNISYSGVGFLFDNLSNKMTKEVLIGLALAIILVGLLFVIINNFKIKFFIIALVPNIIPIISTIGIFSVFSFYFCLSNAFIFAIVFGLIVDDSIHIISSYRSCIKRNLSIDKSVNYVTQITSRAVIKTTIVIIFTLIPLLFSEFKSVSQLASISIVAAIVAVVFDLIFLPKMLRFFS
;
A
#
# COMPACT_ATOMS: atom_id res chain seq x y z
N SER A 1 -6.59 22.36 -48.12
CA SER A 1 -7.82 21.55 -48.03
C SER A 1 -7.57 20.02 -48.00
N ARG A 2 -6.41 19.54 -48.48
CA ARG A 2 -6.06 18.10 -48.45
C ARG A 2 -5.65 17.64 -47.05
N ASP A 3 -4.92 18.46 -46.29
CA ASP A 3 -4.47 18.13 -44.91
C ASP A 3 -5.63 18.05 -43.91
N SER A 4 -6.70 18.84 -44.10
CA SER A 4 -7.83 18.80 -43.15
C SER A 4 -8.74 17.57 -43.34
N SER A 5 -8.77 16.95 -44.51
CA SER A 5 -9.54 15.73 -44.78
C SER A 5 -8.81 14.48 -44.24
N LEU A 6 -7.48 14.38 -44.44
CA LEU A 6 -6.64 13.33 -43.90
C LEU A 6 -6.65 13.32 -42.31
N SER A 7 -6.67 14.50 -41.70
CA SER A 7 -6.79 14.64 -40.26
C SER A 7 -8.14 14.15 -39.73
N LYS A 8 -9.24 14.38 -40.47
CA LYS A 8 -10.58 13.90 -40.07
C LYS A 8 -10.73 12.39 -40.17
N GLU A 9 -10.16 11.77 -41.20
CA GLU A 9 -10.20 10.32 -41.40
C GLU A 9 -9.46 9.58 -40.28
N LYS A 10 -8.28 10.04 -39.90
CA LYS A 10 -7.48 9.52 -38.78
C LYS A 10 -8.22 9.67 -37.40
N VAL A 11 -8.93 10.79 -37.19
CA VAL A 11 -9.73 10.99 -35.97
C VAL A 11 -10.90 10.01 -35.92
N VAL A 12 -11.58 9.76 -37.03
CA VAL A 12 -12.67 8.78 -37.09
C VAL A 12 -12.15 7.35 -36.84
N GLU A 13 -10.99 7.02 -37.33
CA GLU A 13 -10.35 5.73 -37.09
C GLU A 13 -10.01 5.56 -35.62
N LEU A 14 -9.47 6.58 -34.96
CA LEU A 14 -9.22 6.61 -33.53
C LEU A 14 -10.51 6.49 -32.71
N GLU A 15 -11.58 7.17 -33.10
CA GLU A 15 -12.89 7.05 -32.44
C GLU A 15 -13.44 5.61 -32.52
N ASN A 16 -13.30 4.95 -33.66
CA ASN A 16 -13.71 3.57 -33.83
C ASN A 16 -12.87 2.61 -32.98
N PHE A 17 -11.56 2.84 -32.89
CA PHE A 17 -10.67 2.10 -32.01
C PHE A 17 -11.05 2.26 -30.53
N LEU A 18 -11.35 3.48 -30.09
CA LEU A 18 -11.79 3.77 -28.71
C LEU A 18 -13.11 3.06 -28.39
N LYS A 19 -14.08 3.11 -29.29
CA LYS A 19 -15.37 2.39 -29.13
C LYS A 19 -15.17 0.88 -29.01
N LYS A 20 -14.27 0.30 -29.79
CA LYS A 20 -13.96 -1.14 -29.74
C LYS A 20 -13.34 -1.57 -28.42
N ASN A 21 -12.67 -0.66 -27.72
CA ASN A 21 -12.04 -0.90 -26.40
C ASN A 21 -12.93 -0.46 -25.21
N GLU A 22 -14.26 -0.39 -25.40
CA GLU A 22 -15.25 -0.04 -24.37
C GLU A 22 -15.08 1.36 -23.75
N VAL A 23 -14.39 2.25 -24.45
CA VAL A 23 -14.28 3.66 -24.04
C VAL A 23 -15.54 4.40 -24.45
N VAL A 24 -16.31 4.87 -23.47
CA VAL A 24 -17.51 5.67 -23.76
C VAL A 24 -17.08 7.06 -24.16
N ILE A 25 -17.31 7.42 -25.44
CA ILE A 25 -17.04 8.76 -25.95
C ILE A 25 -18.27 9.63 -25.72
N ASP A 26 -18.08 10.74 -25.01
CA ASP A 26 -19.17 11.70 -24.76
C ASP A 26 -19.21 12.72 -25.91
N PHE A 27 -20.14 12.49 -26.84
CA PHE A 27 -20.36 13.35 -27.99
C PHE A 27 -21.09 14.68 -27.65
N SER A 28 -21.54 14.87 -26.41
CA SER A 28 -22.33 16.06 -26.03
C SER A 28 -21.51 17.35 -25.97
N SER A 29 -20.20 17.23 -25.97
CA SER A 29 -19.27 18.36 -26.11
C SER A 29 -18.48 18.18 -27.39
N GLY A 30 -18.96 18.75 -28.46
CA GLY A 30 -18.39 18.64 -29.80
C GLY A 30 -16.86 18.78 -29.81
N SER A 31 -16.23 18.07 -30.73
CA SER A 31 -14.82 18.25 -31.05
C SER A 31 -14.55 19.75 -31.24
N ILE A 32 -13.90 20.35 -30.24
CA ILE A 32 -13.52 21.77 -30.31
C ILE A 32 -12.34 21.83 -31.29
N PHE A 33 -12.67 22.04 -32.56
CA PHE A 33 -11.66 22.40 -33.55
C PHE A 33 -11.20 23.82 -33.23
N SER A 34 -9.96 24.00 -32.82
CA SER A 34 -9.38 25.33 -32.76
C SER A 34 -9.16 25.84 -34.17
N PRO A 35 -9.66 27.04 -34.53
CA PRO A 35 -9.50 27.58 -35.88
C PRO A 35 -8.06 27.87 -36.25
N SER A 36 -7.16 27.94 -35.29
CA SER A 36 -5.76 28.37 -35.46
C SER A 36 -4.73 27.24 -35.32
N ASN A 37 -5.10 26.09 -34.74
CA ASN A 37 -4.21 24.91 -34.61
C ASN A 37 -5.00 23.65 -34.95
N VAL A 38 -4.36 22.72 -35.69
CA VAL A 38 -4.91 21.42 -36.07
C VAL A 38 -4.94 20.49 -34.85
N SER A 39 -5.70 20.86 -33.80
CA SER A 39 -5.87 20.04 -32.61
C SER A 39 -7.34 19.74 -32.36
N SER A 40 -7.63 18.49 -32.07
CA SER A 40 -8.97 18.00 -31.73
C SER A 40 -8.98 17.43 -30.32
N THR A 41 -10.02 17.74 -29.54
CA THR A 41 -10.17 17.20 -28.19
C THR A 41 -11.27 16.16 -28.18
N ILE A 42 -10.94 14.92 -27.78
CA ILE A 42 -11.91 13.84 -27.58
C ILE A 42 -12.18 13.70 -26.07
N LYS A 43 -13.41 13.89 -25.65
CA LYS A 43 -13.82 13.61 -24.27
C LYS A 43 -14.34 12.20 -24.16
N SER A 44 -13.77 11.43 -23.25
CA SER A 44 -14.18 10.05 -23.01
C SER A 44 -14.37 9.77 -21.52
N ARG A 45 -15.23 8.82 -21.21
CA ARG A 45 -15.42 8.28 -19.86
C ARG A 45 -15.07 6.81 -19.86
N ILE A 46 -14.28 6.41 -18.89
CA ILE A 46 -13.90 5.02 -18.67
C ILE A 46 -14.48 4.61 -17.32
N LYS A 47 -15.05 3.40 -17.22
CA LYS A 47 -15.38 2.81 -15.92
C LYS A 47 -14.11 2.66 -15.11
N ASP A 48 -14.24 2.66 -13.79
CA ASP A 48 -13.11 2.34 -12.91
C ASP A 48 -12.70 0.87 -13.11
N ILE A 49 -11.69 0.67 -13.94
CA ILE A 49 -11.07 -0.62 -14.25
C ILE A 49 -9.78 -0.84 -13.46
N GLY A 50 -9.44 0.09 -12.57
CA GLY A 50 -8.21 0.12 -11.80
C GLY A 50 -7.01 0.63 -12.60
N SER A 51 -6.10 1.32 -11.91
CA SER A 51 -4.98 2.06 -12.51
C SER A 51 -4.07 1.21 -13.44
N ARG A 52 -3.92 -0.10 -13.17
CA ARG A 52 -3.13 -0.97 -14.04
C ARG A 52 -3.75 -1.12 -15.42
N ASN A 53 -5.06 -1.39 -15.47
CA ASN A 53 -5.76 -1.58 -16.74
C ASN A 53 -5.92 -0.26 -17.47
N THR A 54 -6.11 0.85 -16.75
CA THR A 54 -6.12 2.20 -17.31
C THR A 54 -4.78 2.51 -17.99
N ASN A 55 -3.65 2.23 -17.35
CA ASN A 55 -2.33 2.45 -17.96
C ASN A 55 -2.10 1.58 -19.19
N LEU A 56 -2.50 0.31 -19.16
CA LEU A 56 -2.43 -0.57 -20.33
C LEU A 56 -3.29 -0.07 -21.50
N LEU A 57 -4.46 0.49 -21.20
CA LEU A 57 -5.33 1.08 -22.21
C LEU A 57 -4.70 2.34 -22.81
N ILE A 58 -4.14 3.21 -21.98
CA ILE A 58 -3.43 4.43 -22.42
C ILE A 58 -2.24 4.05 -23.31
N GLU A 59 -1.47 3.04 -22.95
CA GLU A 59 -0.34 2.56 -23.75
C GLU A 59 -0.79 2.05 -25.12
N LYS A 60 -1.87 1.27 -25.18
CA LYS A 60 -2.47 0.83 -26.46
C LYS A 60 -2.96 1.99 -27.32
N ILE A 61 -3.59 2.99 -26.71
CA ILE A 61 -4.05 4.19 -27.41
C ILE A 61 -2.85 4.97 -27.94
N SER A 62 -1.79 5.13 -27.14
CA SER A 62 -0.56 5.83 -27.56
C SER A 62 0.09 5.14 -28.73
N GLN A 63 0.25 3.80 -28.69
CA GLN A 63 0.80 3.03 -29.82
C GLN A 63 -0.03 3.20 -31.09
N HIS A 64 -1.35 3.12 -30.98
CA HIS A 64 -2.23 3.31 -32.14
C HIS A 64 -2.16 4.74 -32.72
N CYS A 65 -1.97 5.73 -31.86
CA CYS A 65 -1.77 7.12 -32.31
C CYS A 65 -0.40 7.32 -32.96
N GLU A 66 0.64 6.66 -32.46
CA GLU A 66 1.97 6.66 -33.13
C GLU A 66 1.91 6.03 -34.52
N ASP A 67 1.19 4.90 -34.68
CA ASP A 67 0.98 4.26 -35.99
C ASP A 67 0.26 5.19 -37.01
N LEU A 68 -0.60 6.07 -36.49
CA LEU A 68 -1.33 7.07 -37.27
C LEU A 68 -0.57 8.40 -37.44
N ASP A 69 0.66 8.50 -36.91
CA ASP A 69 1.45 9.76 -36.89
C ASP A 69 0.69 10.93 -36.24
N LEU A 70 0.01 10.63 -35.11
CA LEU A 70 -0.74 11.59 -34.29
C LEU A 70 -0.06 11.84 -32.96
N ASN A 71 0.19 13.11 -32.65
CA ASN A 71 0.62 13.51 -31.30
C ASN A 71 -0.58 13.56 -30.36
N ILE A 72 -0.57 12.74 -29.30
CA ILE A 72 -1.63 12.69 -28.31
C ILE A 72 -1.15 13.22 -26.97
N SER A 73 -2.01 13.99 -26.31
CA SER A 73 -1.82 14.39 -24.90
C SER A 73 -3.05 13.99 -24.09
N TYR A 74 -2.80 13.38 -22.94
CA TYR A 74 -3.86 12.96 -22.04
C TYR A 74 -4.06 14.02 -20.95
N SER A 75 -5.31 14.41 -20.73
CA SER A 75 -5.69 15.35 -19.68
C SER A 75 -7.01 14.94 -19.05
N GLY A 76 -7.24 15.38 -17.84
CA GLY A 76 -8.49 15.12 -17.11
C GLY A 76 -8.22 14.72 -15.66
N VAL A 77 -9.21 14.98 -14.81
CA VAL A 77 -9.09 14.74 -13.37
C VAL A 77 -8.83 13.26 -13.07
N GLY A 78 -9.52 12.33 -13.75
CA GLY A 78 -9.32 10.89 -13.57
C GLY A 78 -7.91 10.44 -13.92
N PHE A 79 -7.36 10.86 -15.07
CA PHE A 79 -6.01 10.54 -15.51
C PHE A 79 -4.94 11.10 -14.54
N LEU A 80 -5.10 12.35 -14.11
CA LEU A 80 -4.19 12.97 -13.13
C LEU A 80 -4.25 12.24 -11.79
N PHE A 81 -5.46 11.86 -11.35
CA PHE A 81 -5.65 11.14 -10.08
C PHE A 81 -5.00 9.75 -10.12
N ASP A 82 -5.13 9.01 -11.23
CA ASP A 82 -4.51 7.70 -11.40
C ASP A 82 -2.97 7.79 -11.42
N ASN A 83 -2.41 8.75 -12.14
CA ASN A 83 -0.97 8.97 -12.18
C ASN A 83 -0.41 9.39 -10.82
N LEU A 84 -1.07 10.32 -10.14
CA LEU A 84 -0.68 10.75 -8.80
C LEU A 84 -0.81 9.60 -7.80
N SER A 85 -1.90 8.84 -7.85
CA SER A 85 -2.12 7.69 -6.97
C SER A 85 -1.01 6.64 -7.13
N ASN A 86 -0.63 6.30 -8.35
CA ASN A 86 0.44 5.35 -8.63
C ASN A 86 1.80 5.85 -8.12
N LYS A 87 2.12 7.12 -8.35
CA LYS A 87 3.36 7.73 -7.87
C LYS A 87 3.40 7.75 -6.34
N MET A 88 2.35 8.24 -5.70
CA MET A 88 2.23 8.31 -4.24
C MET A 88 2.26 6.93 -3.60
N THR A 89 1.63 5.92 -4.20
CA THR A 89 1.68 4.54 -3.71
C THR A 89 3.12 4.02 -3.68
N LYS A 90 3.90 4.25 -4.74
CA LYS A 90 5.32 3.88 -4.78
C LYS A 90 6.13 4.62 -3.71
N GLU A 91 5.92 5.92 -3.54
CA GLU A 91 6.61 6.73 -2.54
C GLU A 91 6.31 6.26 -1.11
N VAL A 92 5.04 5.92 -0.82
CA VAL A 92 4.64 5.36 0.48
C VAL A 92 5.28 3.99 0.73
N LEU A 93 5.34 3.12 -0.28
CA LEU A 93 6.01 1.81 -0.15
C LEU A 93 7.52 1.95 0.07
N ILE A 94 8.17 2.88 -0.61
CA ILE A 94 9.59 3.18 -0.40
C ILE A 94 9.78 3.73 1.02
N GLY A 95 8.92 4.64 1.47
CA GLY A 95 8.93 5.18 2.82
C GLY A 95 8.73 4.08 3.88
N LEU A 96 7.82 3.14 3.65
CA LEU A 96 7.61 1.98 4.52
C LEU A 96 8.87 1.09 4.58
N ALA A 97 9.50 0.80 3.44
CA ALA A 97 10.73 0.02 3.40
C ALA A 97 11.87 0.72 4.16
N LEU A 98 12.02 2.04 3.99
CA LEU A 98 12.97 2.83 4.76
C LEU A 98 12.65 2.81 6.26
N ALA A 99 11.40 2.95 6.65
CA ALA A 99 11.00 2.89 8.06
C ALA A 99 11.35 1.53 8.69
N ILE A 100 11.12 0.43 7.97
CA ILE A 100 11.50 -0.92 8.40
C ILE A 100 13.02 -1.01 8.65
N ILE A 101 13.82 -0.51 7.72
CA ILE A 101 15.29 -0.51 7.84
C ILE A 101 15.74 0.36 9.01
N LEU A 102 15.19 1.57 9.15
CA LEU A 102 15.52 2.49 10.24
C LEU A 102 15.19 1.90 11.61
N VAL A 103 14.03 1.26 11.77
CA VAL A 103 13.65 0.56 12.99
C VAL A 103 14.65 -0.55 13.30
N GLY A 104 15.01 -1.38 12.32
CA GLY A 104 16.02 -2.42 12.48
C GLY A 104 17.38 -1.87 12.93
N LEU A 105 17.85 -0.78 12.28
CA LEU A 105 19.10 -0.11 12.64
C LEU A 105 19.04 0.47 14.06
N LEU A 106 17.92 1.07 14.44
CA LEU A 106 17.72 1.62 15.77
C LEU A 106 17.82 0.52 16.85
N PHE A 107 17.27 -0.66 16.58
CA PHE A 107 17.45 -1.81 17.48
C PHE A 107 18.88 -2.28 17.59
N VAL A 108 19.66 -2.25 16.51
CA VAL A 108 21.11 -2.57 16.54
C VAL A 108 21.86 -1.57 17.41
N ILE A 109 21.63 -0.27 17.21
CA ILE A 109 22.29 0.81 17.99
C ILE A 109 21.94 0.67 19.48
N ILE A 110 20.65 0.52 19.81
CA ILE A 110 20.20 0.38 21.18
C ILE A 110 20.80 -0.86 21.84
N ASN A 111 21.08 -1.92 21.12
CA ASN A 111 21.62 -3.19 21.64
C ASN A 111 23.13 -3.36 21.43
N ASN A 112 23.91 -2.27 21.60
CA ASN A 112 25.36 -2.25 21.56
C ASN A 112 25.95 -2.82 20.25
N PHE A 113 25.37 -2.41 19.12
CA PHE A 113 25.77 -2.78 17.74
C PHE A 113 25.77 -4.29 17.44
N LYS A 114 24.98 -5.08 18.18
CA LYS A 114 24.82 -6.51 17.90
C LYS A 114 23.85 -6.70 16.74
N ILE A 115 24.36 -7.06 15.57
CA ILE A 115 23.58 -7.23 14.33
C ILE A 115 22.42 -8.26 14.46
N LYS A 116 22.56 -9.24 15.37
CA LYS A 116 21.49 -10.21 15.64
C LYS A 116 20.16 -9.57 16.05
N PHE A 117 20.20 -8.41 16.73
CA PHE A 117 18.98 -7.66 17.09
C PHE A 117 18.30 -7.02 15.89
N PHE A 118 19.00 -6.82 14.79
CA PHE A 118 18.36 -6.43 13.52
C PHE A 118 17.38 -7.49 13.05
N ILE A 119 17.80 -8.76 13.04
CA ILE A 119 16.95 -9.88 12.63
C ILE A 119 15.80 -10.09 13.62
N ILE A 120 16.09 -10.02 14.93
CA ILE A 120 15.07 -10.17 15.99
C ILE A 120 13.99 -9.09 15.89
N ALA A 121 14.35 -7.87 15.49
CA ALA A 121 13.39 -6.78 15.30
C ALA A 121 12.63 -6.89 13.98
N LEU A 122 13.31 -7.27 12.88
CA LEU A 122 12.70 -7.26 11.56
C LEU A 122 11.71 -8.41 11.34
N VAL A 123 12.08 -9.63 11.72
CA VAL A 123 11.29 -10.82 11.41
C VAL A 123 9.88 -10.76 11.99
N PRO A 124 9.67 -10.44 13.29
CA PRO A 124 8.33 -10.35 13.86
C PRO A 124 7.49 -9.20 13.27
N ASN A 125 8.12 -8.18 12.74
CA ASN A 125 7.43 -7.02 12.16
C ASN A 125 7.08 -7.20 10.68
N ILE A 126 7.93 -7.87 9.91
CA ILE A 126 7.72 -8.07 8.47
C ILE A 126 6.72 -9.20 8.20
N ILE A 127 6.81 -10.30 8.94
CA ILE A 127 5.95 -11.47 8.69
C ILE A 127 4.45 -11.14 8.86
N PRO A 128 3.99 -10.43 9.90
CA PRO A 128 2.60 -10.02 10.01
C PRO A 128 2.11 -9.17 8.85
N ILE A 129 2.94 -8.26 8.34
CA ILE A 129 2.60 -7.42 7.19
C ILE A 129 2.40 -8.29 5.94
N ILE A 130 3.38 -9.16 5.64
CA ILE A 130 3.29 -10.06 4.48
C ILE A 130 2.08 -10.98 4.62
N SER A 131 1.85 -11.54 5.80
CA SER A 131 0.69 -12.41 6.07
C SER A 131 -0.63 -11.66 5.88
N THR A 132 -0.71 -10.41 6.33
CA THR A 132 -1.89 -9.57 6.14
C THR A 132 -2.13 -9.26 4.66
N ILE A 133 -1.09 -8.91 3.91
CA ILE A 133 -1.17 -8.71 2.46
C ILE A 133 -1.65 -10.00 1.78
N GLY A 134 -1.11 -11.16 2.17
CA GLY A 134 -1.51 -12.46 1.64
C GLY A 134 -2.98 -12.77 1.90
N ILE A 135 -3.47 -12.56 3.11
CA ILE A 135 -4.88 -12.77 3.47
C ILE A 135 -5.79 -11.89 2.60
N PHE A 136 -5.48 -10.60 2.50
CA PHE A 136 -6.30 -9.68 1.71
C PHE A 136 -6.19 -9.89 0.19
N SER A 137 -5.08 -10.43 -0.31
CA SER A 137 -4.94 -10.82 -1.71
C SER A 137 -5.95 -11.89 -2.12
N VAL A 138 -6.26 -12.83 -1.22
CA VAL A 138 -7.27 -13.88 -1.47
C VAL A 138 -8.67 -13.29 -1.62
N PHE A 139 -8.96 -12.17 -0.97
CA PHE A 139 -10.25 -11.47 -1.04
C PHE A 139 -10.33 -10.44 -2.19
N SER A 140 -9.42 -10.51 -3.17
CA SER A 140 -9.39 -9.61 -4.34
C SER A 140 -9.31 -8.11 -3.99
N PHE A 141 -8.64 -7.78 -2.91
CA PHE A 141 -8.36 -6.37 -2.58
C PHE A 141 -7.29 -5.81 -3.50
N TYR A 142 -7.65 -4.80 -4.26
CA TYR A 142 -6.70 -4.10 -5.12
C TYR A 142 -5.77 -3.22 -4.28
N PHE A 143 -4.48 -3.29 -4.59
CA PHE A 143 -3.50 -2.43 -3.95
C PHE A 143 -3.62 -1.01 -4.51
N CYS A 144 -4.04 -0.07 -3.69
CA CYS A 144 -4.22 1.34 -4.04
C CYS A 144 -3.54 2.24 -3.00
N LEU A 145 -3.50 3.54 -3.27
CA LEU A 145 -2.88 4.52 -2.39
C LEU A 145 -3.41 4.44 -0.96
N SER A 146 -4.73 4.31 -0.78
CA SER A 146 -5.35 4.18 0.55
C SER A 146 -4.80 2.99 1.32
N ASN A 147 -4.66 1.83 0.66
CA ASN A 147 -4.15 0.61 1.29
C ASN A 147 -2.65 0.72 1.62
N ALA A 148 -1.87 1.42 0.80
CA ALA A 148 -0.45 1.67 1.09
C ALA A 148 -0.29 2.49 2.40
N PHE A 149 -1.08 3.52 2.60
CA PHE A 149 -1.10 4.28 3.86
C PHE A 149 -1.54 3.42 5.05
N ILE A 150 -2.54 2.54 4.86
CA ILE A 150 -2.99 1.64 5.90
C ILE A 150 -1.84 0.73 6.36
N PHE A 151 -1.08 0.14 5.44
CA PHE A 151 0.08 -0.69 5.79
C PHE A 151 1.17 0.08 6.51
N ALA A 152 1.38 1.36 6.20
CA ALA A 152 2.34 2.19 6.94
C ALA A 152 1.89 2.44 8.39
N ILE A 153 0.59 2.71 8.62
CA ILE A 153 0.01 2.86 9.95
C ILE A 153 0.09 1.56 10.74
N VAL A 154 -0.31 0.46 10.12
CA VAL A 154 -0.29 -0.89 10.71
C VAL A 154 1.13 -1.29 11.10
N PHE A 155 2.13 -0.98 10.27
CA PHE A 155 3.53 -1.23 10.60
C PHE A 155 3.93 -0.52 11.90
N GLY A 156 3.53 0.73 12.07
CA GLY A 156 3.79 1.46 13.32
C GLY A 156 3.21 0.77 14.55
N LEU A 157 1.97 0.26 14.46
CA LEU A 157 1.32 -0.48 15.55
C LEU A 157 2.06 -1.79 15.89
N ILE A 158 2.45 -2.56 14.87
CA ILE A 158 3.17 -3.83 15.05
C ILE A 158 4.55 -3.60 15.69
N VAL A 159 5.27 -2.57 15.23
CA VAL A 159 6.60 -2.23 15.75
C VAL A 159 6.53 -1.84 17.23
N ASP A 160 5.49 -1.13 17.65
CA ASP A 160 5.33 -0.71 19.05
C ASP A 160 5.28 -1.91 20.00
N ASP A 161 4.50 -2.94 19.69
CA ASP A 161 4.41 -4.17 20.47
C ASP A 161 5.78 -4.89 20.58
N SER A 162 6.50 -5.03 19.44
CA SER A 162 7.84 -5.61 19.43
C SER A 162 8.86 -4.80 20.24
N ILE A 163 8.77 -3.45 20.19
CA ILE A 163 9.62 -2.57 21.02
C ILE A 163 9.41 -2.84 22.51
N HIS A 164 8.16 -2.94 22.95
CA HIS A 164 7.82 -3.22 24.34
C HIS A 164 8.40 -4.54 24.80
N ILE A 165 8.26 -5.61 24.03
CA ILE A 165 8.77 -6.94 24.33
C ILE A 165 10.30 -6.94 24.41
N ILE A 166 11.00 -6.43 23.41
CA ILE A 166 12.47 -6.42 23.36
C ILE A 166 13.07 -5.51 24.44
N SER A 167 12.44 -4.36 24.71
CA SER A 167 12.87 -3.44 25.76
C SER A 167 12.74 -4.08 27.16
N SER A 168 11.63 -4.78 27.42
CA SER A 168 11.41 -5.50 28.67
C SER A 168 12.42 -6.63 28.84
N TYR A 169 12.68 -7.41 27.81
CA TYR A 169 13.72 -8.44 27.81
C TYR A 169 15.10 -7.86 28.17
N ARG A 170 15.48 -6.77 27.49
CA ARG A 170 16.74 -6.08 27.76
C ARG A 170 16.85 -5.56 29.20
N SER A 171 15.76 -5.02 29.74
CA SER A 171 15.71 -4.58 31.13
C SER A 171 15.99 -5.73 32.11
N CYS A 172 15.44 -6.91 31.83
CA CYS A 172 15.71 -8.11 32.63
C CYS A 172 17.17 -8.54 32.56
N ILE A 173 17.76 -8.56 31.37
CA ILE A 173 19.19 -8.90 31.17
C ILE A 173 20.10 -7.90 31.89
N LYS A 174 19.79 -6.59 31.84
CA LYS A 174 20.55 -5.57 32.57
C LYS A 174 20.50 -5.74 34.08
N ARG A 175 19.45 -6.37 34.60
CA ARG A 175 19.31 -6.73 36.03
C ARG A 175 19.98 -8.06 36.36
N ASN A 176 20.85 -8.59 35.50
CA ASN A 176 21.55 -9.86 35.66
C ASN A 176 20.63 -11.09 35.82
N LEU A 177 19.41 -11.03 35.27
CA LEU A 177 18.56 -12.22 35.22
C LEU A 177 19.06 -13.17 34.12
N SER A 178 18.95 -14.47 34.36
CA SER A 178 19.26 -15.47 33.33
C SER A 178 18.31 -15.32 32.13
N ILE A 179 18.77 -15.81 30.96
CA ILE A 179 18.01 -15.76 29.70
C ILE A 179 16.62 -16.35 29.89
N ASP A 180 16.51 -17.54 30.49
CA ASP A 180 15.23 -18.21 30.71
C ASP A 180 14.30 -17.43 31.63
N LYS A 181 14.82 -16.83 32.71
CA LYS A 181 14.01 -15.97 33.58
C LYS A 181 13.54 -14.71 32.85
N SER A 182 14.40 -14.12 32.03
CA SER A 182 14.08 -12.93 31.24
C SER A 182 12.99 -13.22 30.19
N VAL A 183 13.10 -14.33 29.47
CA VAL A 183 12.07 -14.75 28.50
C VAL A 183 10.75 -15.08 29.21
N ASN A 184 10.79 -15.79 30.34
CA ASN A 184 9.61 -16.08 31.14
C ASN A 184 8.90 -14.80 31.63
N TYR A 185 9.68 -13.82 32.10
CA TYR A 185 9.12 -12.52 32.53
C TYR A 185 8.40 -11.83 31.36
N VAL A 186 9.03 -11.77 30.19
CA VAL A 186 8.44 -11.18 28.97
C VAL A 186 7.16 -11.91 28.60
N THR A 187 7.18 -13.24 28.56
CA THR A 187 6.01 -14.06 28.17
C THR A 187 4.85 -13.94 29.15
N GLN A 188 5.12 -13.80 30.46
CA GLN A 188 4.06 -13.75 31.47
C GLN A 188 3.53 -12.35 31.73
N ILE A 189 4.38 -11.33 31.70
CA ILE A 189 4.04 -9.97 32.14
C ILE A 189 3.86 -9.06 30.92
N THR A 190 4.89 -8.93 30.09
CA THR A 190 4.87 -8.00 28.95
C THR A 190 3.86 -8.43 27.89
N SER A 191 3.77 -9.71 27.59
CA SER A 191 2.79 -10.23 26.64
C SER A 191 1.33 -9.98 27.05
N ARG A 192 1.04 -9.99 28.37
CA ARG A 192 -0.30 -9.63 28.86
C ARG A 192 -0.63 -8.15 28.59
N ALA A 193 0.37 -7.27 28.68
CA ALA A 193 0.18 -5.86 28.36
C ALA A 193 -0.09 -5.69 26.86
N VAL A 194 0.70 -6.34 25.99
CA VAL A 194 0.52 -6.32 24.54
C VAL A 194 -0.87 -6.85 24.13
N ILE A 195 -1.33 -7.95 24.71
CA ILE A 195 -2.68 -8.46 24.45
C ILE A 195 -3.76 -7.42 24.83
N LYS A 196 -3.61 -6.76 25.98
CA LYS A 196 -4.57 -5.75 26.42
C LYS A 196 -4.61 -4.55 25.47
N THR A 197 -3.45 -4.03 25.05
CA THR A 197 -3.37 -2.92 24.09
C THR A 197 -3.99 -3.30 22.77
N THR A 198 -3.72 -4.49 22.24
CA THR A 198 -4.32 -4.98 21.00
C THR A 198 -5.83 -5.13 21.10
N ILE A 199 -6.36 -5.63 22.22
CA ILE A 199 -7.80 -5.71 22.44
C ILE A 199 -8.42 -4.31 22.38
N VAL A 200 -7.81 -3.31 23.05
CA VAL A 200 -8.28 -1.92 23.01
C VAL A 200 -8.27 -1.38 21.60
N ILE A 201 -7.20 -1.61 20.81
CA ILE A 201 -7.10 -1.19 19.43
C ILE A 201 -8.22 -1.82 18.59
N ILE A 202 -8.45 -3.13 18.72
CA ILE A 202 -9.52 -3.83 18.00
C ILE A 202 -10.89 -3.22 18.32
N PHE A 203 -11.21 -3.03 19.61
CA PHE A 203 -12.46 -2.41 20.01
C PHE A 203 -12.65 -0.98 19.49
N THR A 204 -11.57 -0.21 19.42
CA THR A 204 -11.58 1.15 18.85
C THR A 204 -11.85 1.14 17.33
N LEU A 205 -11.39 0.10 16.62
CA LEU A 205 -11.54 -0.02 15.19
C LEU A 205 -12.88 -0.63 14.75
N ILE A 206 -13.56 -1.40 15.63
CA ILE A 206 -14.87 -2.03 15.31
C ILE A 206 -15.90 -1.03 14.76
N PRO A 207 -16.14 0.17 15.34
CA PRO A 207 -17.09 1.12 14.80
C PRO A 207 -16.78 1.55 13.36
N LEU A 208 -15.49 1.61 12.98
CA LEU A 208 -15.06 2.00 11.64
C LEU A 208 -15.38 0.95 10.58
N LEU A 209 -15.63 -0.31 10.96
CA LEU A 209 -16.07 -1.37 10.03
C LEU A 209 -17.44 -1.03 9.41
N PHE A 210 -18.29 -0.32 10.13
CA PHE A 210 -19.63 0.07 9.71
C PHE A 210 -19.67 1.41 8.97
N SER A 211 -18.50 1.99 8.64
CA SER A 211 -18.42 3.24 7.89
C SER A 211 -18.92 3.06 6.46
N GLU A 212 -19.71 4.01 5.98
CA GLU A 212 -20.12 4.07 4.57
C GLU A 212 -18.96 4.34 3.61
N PHE A 213 -17.89 4.94 4.12
CA PHE A 213 -16.66 5.15 3.34
C PHE A 213 -15.86 3.87 3.24
N LYS A 214 -15.82 3.28 2.04
CA LYS A 214 -15.12 2.02 1.75
C LYS A 214 -13.66 2.03 2.23
N SER A 215 -12.94 3.13 2.04
CA SER A 215 -11.54 3.26 2.48
C SER A 215 -11.39 3.18 4.00
N VAL A 216 -12.36 3.72 4.77
CA VAL A 216 -12.36 3.69 6.24
C VAL A 216 -12.67 2.28 6.75
N SER A 217 -13.68 1.62 6.17
CA SER A 217 -14.01 0.23 6.50
C SER A 217 -12.86 -0.73 6.14
N GLN A 218 -12.19 -0.51 5.02
CA GLN A 218 -10.97 -1.26 4.64
C GLN A 218 -9.84 -1.04 5.62
N LEU A 219 -9.59 0.21 6.04
CA LEU A 219 -8.59 0.54 7.06
C LEU A 219 -8.85 -0.27 8.35
N ALA A 220 -10.08 -0.25 8.84
CA ALA A 220 -10.43 -0.99 10.04
C ALA A 220 -10.22 -2.50 9.87
N SER A 221 -10.70 -3.08 8.76
CA SER A 221 -10.57 -4.51 8.49
C SER A 221 -9.11 -4.96 8.41
N ILE A 222 -8.28 -4.24 7.64
CA ILE A 222 -6.86 -4.55 7.48
C ILE A 222 -6.12 -4.40 8.80
N SER A 223 -6.38 -3.32 9.55
CA SER A 223 -5.71 -3.06 10.83
C SER A 223 -6.07 -4.09 11.90
N ILE A 224 -7.34 -4.52 11.98
CA ILE A 224 -7.77 -5.56 12.92
C ILE A 224 -7.09 -6.90 12.62
N VAL A 225 -7.10 -7.33 11.35
CA VAL A 225 -6.46 -8.59 10.95
C VAL A 225 -4.95 -8.52 11.20
N ALA A 226 -4.30 -7.41 10.85
CA ALA A 226 -2.88 -7.23 11.07
C ALA A 226 -2.51 -7.23 12.55
N ALA A 227 -3.30 -6.58 13.42
CA ALA A 227 -3.09 -6.57 14.86
C ALA A 227 -3.21 -7.98 15.46
N ILE A 228 -4.20 -8.77 15.03
CA ILE A 228 -4.36 -10.17 15.49
C ILE A 228 -3.17 -11.01 15.05
N VAL A 229 -2.77 -10.91 13.77
CA VAL A 229 -1.62 -11.66 13.23
C VAL A 229 -0.33 -11.25 13.96
N ALA A 230 -0.11 -9.95 14.17
CA ALA A 230 1.06 -9.43 14.85
C ALA A 230 1.18 -9.98 16.28
N VAL A 231 0.12 -9.90 17.06
CA VAL A 231 0.12 -10.44 18.44
C VAL A 231 0.45 -11.93 18.46
N VAL A 232 -0.13 -12.71 17.57
CA VAL A 232 0.18 -14.15 17.49
C VAL A 232 1.67 -14.38 17.22
N PHE A 233 2.24 -13.60 16.28
CA PHE A 233 3.68 -13.70 15.98
C PHE A 233 4.55 -13.21 17.13
N ASP A 234 4.22 -12.08 17.74
CA ASP A 234 4.98 -11.53 18.86
C ASP A 234 4.95 -12.43 20.09
N LEU A 235 3.83 -13.10 20.35
CA LEU A 235 3.71 -14.01 21.51
C LEU A 235 4.41 -15.35 21.29
N ILE A 236 4.44 -15.86 20.06
CA ILE A 236 4.97 -17.20 19.77
C ILE A 236 6.41 -17.16 19.26
N PHE A 237 6.70 -16.26 18.30
CA PHE A 237 7.99 -16.25 17.63
C PHE A 237 9.02 -15.40 18.36
N LEU A 238 8.66 -14.21 18.83
CA LEU A 238 9.62 -13.29 19.41
C LEU A 238 10.30 -13.86 20.67
N PRO A 239 9.61 -14.50 21.65
CA PRO A 239 10.27 -15.14 22.77
C PRO A 239 11.22 -16.28 22.37
N LYS A 240 10.85 -17.08 21.37
CA LYS A 240 11.70 -18.14 20.84
C LYS A 240 12.97 -17.57 20.17
N MET A 241 12.82 -16.51 19.38
CA MET A 241 13.95 -15.82 18.77
C MET A 241 14.88 -15.20 19.82
N LEU A 242 14.33 -14.56 20.84
CA LEU A 242 15.12 -14.01 21.95
C LEU A 242 15.94 -15.10 22.66
N ARG A 243 15.38 -16.30 22.85
CA ARG A 243 16.10 -17.44 23.42
C ARG A 243 17.17 -17.97 22.49
N PHE A 244 16.90 -18.06 21.18
CA PHE A 244 17.84 -18.63 20.20
C PHE A 244 19.06 -17.72 19.95
N PHE A 245 18.85 -16.40 19.93
CA PHE A 245 19.89 -15.42 19.59
C PHE A 245 20.60 -14.84 20.84
N SER A 246 20.24 -15.21 22.04
CA SER A 246 20.91 -14.81 23.28
C SER A 246 22.11 -15.68 23.55
#